data_ebd47a85c3524a480536516a41318f6d
#
_entry.id   ebd47a85c3524a480536516a41318f6d
#
_cell.length_a   1.000
_cell.length_b   1.000
_cell.length_c   1.000
_cell.angle_alpha   90.00
_cell.angle_beta   90.00
_cell.angle_gamma   90.00
#
_symmetry.space_group_name_H-M   'P 1'
#
loop_
_entity.id
_entity.type
_entity.pdbx_description
1 polymer ?
#
loop_
_entity_poly.entity_id
_entity_poly.type
_entity_poly.pdbx_seq_one_letter_code
_entity_poly.pdbx_strand_id
1 'polypeptide(L)' 'MLKLDNIDYKILRVIQSEGRISNLNLADKIGLSPSPCLRRVKELEKGNVIKKYVGLVE' A
#
# COMPACT_ATOMS: atom_id res chain seq x y z
N MET A 1 -12.43 -12.43 -6.06
CA MET A 1 -12.63 -11.31 -5.14
C MET A 1 -11.43 -11.15 -4.23
N LEU A 2 -10.97 -9.92 -4.06
CA LEU A 2 -9.81 -9.64 -3.23
C LEU A 2 -10.20 -9.67 -1.76
N LYS A 3 -9.49 -10.48 -0.99
CA LYS A 3 -9.75 -10.61 0.44
C LYS A 3 -8.70 -9.81 1.20
N LEU A 4 -9.13 -8.79 1.91
CA LEU A 4 -8.23 -7.89 2.62
C LEU A 4 -7.92 -8.41 4.02
N ASP A 5 -6.68 -8.25 4.44
CA ASP A 5 -6.27 -8.60 5.79
C ASP A 5 -5.84 -7.33 6.55
N ASN A 6 -5.36 -7.51 7.77
CA ASN A 6 -4.98 -6.37 8.62
C ASN A 6 -3.90 -5.51 7.99
N ILE A 7 -2.96 -6.13 7.29
CA ILE A 7 -1.87 -5.39 6.63
C ILE A 7 -2.45 -4.51 5.52
N ASP A 8 -3.39 -5.06 4.74
CA ASP A 8 -4.02 -4.30 3.68
C ASP A 8 -4.76 -3.09 4.23
N TYR A 9 -5.47 -3.25 5.34
CA TYR A 9 -6.18 -2.14 5.96
C TYR A 9 -5.22 -1.08 6.48
N LYS A 10 -4.07 -1.48 7.02
CA LYS A 10 -3.07 -0.51 7.43
C LYS A 10 -2.55 0.29 6.25
N ILE A 11 -2.28 -0.38 5.14
CA ILE A 11 -1.84 0.28 3.92
C ILE A 11 -2.87 1.30 3.47
N LEU A 12 -4.13 0.89 3.40
CA LEU A 12 -5.19 1.77 2.96
C LEU A 12 -5.32 2.99 3.86
N ARG A 13 -5.21 2.80 5.17
CA ARG A 13 -5.32 3.90 6.12
C ARG A 13 -4.20 4.91 5.92
N VAL A 14 -2.97 4.44 5.73
CA VAL A 14 -1.84 5.34 5.54
C VAL A 14 -1.97 6.09 4.22
N ILE A 15 -2.36 5.40 3.16
CA ILE A 15 -2.52 6.03 1.85
C ILE A 15 -3.62 7.07 1.88
N GLN A 16 -4.74 6.80 2.56
CA GLN A 16 -5.80 7.78 2.69
C GLN A 16 -5.35 9.03 3.44
N SER A 17 -4.50 8.82 4.43
CA SER A 17 -4.02 9.91 5.25
C SER A 17 -2.94 10.73 4.56
N GLU A 18 -2.03 10.08 3.85
CA GLU A 18 -0.85 10.77 3.33
C GLU A 18 -0.76 10.84 1.81
N GLY A 19 -1.48 9.99 1.12
CA GLY A 19 -1.62 10.07 -0.33
C GLY A 19 -0.35 9.86 -1.14
N ARG A 20 0.67 10.64 -0.89
CA ARG A 20 1.91 10.62 -1.65
C ARG A 20 3.10 10.02 -0.90
N ILE A 21 2.83 9.14 0.00
CA ILE A 21 3.89 8.48 0.75
C ILE A 21 4.66 7.51 -0.17
N SER A 22 5.99 7.50 -0.03
CA SER A 22 6.81 6.56 -0.81
C SER A 22 6.63 5.14 -0.30
N ASN A 23 6.98 4.15 -1.14
CA ASN A 23 6.87 2.76 -0.72
C ASN A 23 7.76 2.46 0.49
N LEU A 24 8.95 3.05 0.53
CA LEU A 24 9.84 2.87 1.67
C LEU A 24 9.21 3.36 2.95
N ASN A 25 8.64 4.56 2.92
CA ASN A 25 8.02 5.13 4.10
C ASN A 25 6.75 4.38 4.48
N LEU A 26 5.98 3.96 3.50
CA LEU A 26 4.78 3.17 3.75
C LEU A 26 5.15 1.86 4.44
N ALA A 27 6.14 1.16 3.91
CA ALA A 27 6.57 -0.11 4.50
C ALA A 27 7.02 0.08 5.94
N ASP A 28 7.76 1.14 6.20
CA ASP A 28 8.24 1.45 7.54
C ASP A 28 7.07 1.67 8.50
N LYS A 29 6.06 2.42 8.07
CA LYS A 29 4.91 2.72 8.92
C LYS A 29 4.09 1.49 9.26
N ILE A 30 4.00 0.54 8.35
CA ILE A 30 3.18 -0.66 8.60
C ILE A 30 3.99 -1.85 9.09
N GLY A 31 5.31 -1.70 9.22
CA GLY A 31 6.15 -2.75 9.77
C GLY A 31 6.51 -3.85 8.80
N LEU A 32 6.59 -3.54 7.51
CA LEU A 32 6.98 -4.52 6.49
C LEU A 32 8.26 -4.09 5.80
N SER A 33 8.93 -5.05 5.18
CA SER A 33 10.02 -4.74 4.26
C SER A 33 9.43 -4.15 2.97
N PRO A 34 10.22 -3.37 2.22
CA PRO A 34 9.69 -2.71 1.02
C PRO A 34 9.13 -3.65 -0.04
N SER A 35 9.76 -4.80 -0.29
CA SER A 35 9.30 -5.70 -1.34
C SER A 35 7.91 -6.28 -1.09
N PRO A 36 7.65 -6.89 0.07
CA PRO A 36 6.29 -7.37 0.32
C PRO A 36 5.28 -6.24 0.41
N CYS A 37 5.69 -5.05 0.86
CA CYS A 37 4.79 -3.91 0.89
C CYS A 37 4.38 -3.54 -0.53
N LEU A 38 5.33 -3.44 -1.44
CA LEU A 38 5.04 -3.10 -2.83
C LEU A 38 4.12 -4.12 -3.47
N ARG A 39 4.35 -5.40 -3.21
CA ARG A 39 3.50 -6.44 -3.77
C ARG A 39 2.06 -6.28 -3.33
N ARG A 40 1.83 -5.97 -2.06
CA ARG A 40 0.48 -5.77 -1.56
C ARG A 40 -0.17 -4.54 -2.18
N VAL A 41 0.58 -3.46 -2.32
CA VAL A 41 0.06 -2.25 -2.96
C VAL A 41 -0.38 -2.56 -4.39
N LYS A 42 0.44 -3.28 -5.13
CA LYS A 42 0.10 -3.63 -6.51
C LYS A 42 -1.14 -4.51 -6.59
N GLU A 43 -1.31 -5.40 -5.64
CA GLU A 43 -2.51 -6.23 -5.61
C GLU A 43 -3.76 -5.41 -5.29
N LEU A 44 -3.62 -4.43 -4.41
CA LEU A 44 -4.75 -3.55 -4.10
C LEU A 44 -5.14 -2.71 -5.31
N GLU A 45 -4.16 -2.24 -6.08
CA GLU A 45 -4.44 -1.52 -7.32
C GLU A 45 -5.11 -2.44 -8.34
N LYS A 46 -4.63 -3.65 -8.46
CA LYS A 46 -5.15 -4.61 -9.40
C LYS A 46 -6.60 -4.97 -9.08
N GLY A 47 -6.94 -5.01 -7.80
CA GLY A 47 -8.31 -5.29 -7.36
C GLY A 47 -9.20 -4.07 -7.29
N ASN A 48 -8.71 -2.93 -7.74
CA ASN A 48 -9.42 -1.65 -7.72
C ASN A 48 -9.80 -1.18 -6.32
N VAL A 49 -9.09 -1.65 -5.32
CA VAL A 49 -9.30 -1.17 -3.94
C VAL A 49 -8.73 0.23 -3.80
N ILE A 50 -7.61 0.47 -4.46
CA ILE A 50 -7.06 1.82 -4.61
C ILE A 50 -6.90 2.07 -6.10
N LYS A 51 -7.03 3.34 -6.50
CA LYS A 51 -6.97 3.67 -7.92
C LYS A 51 -5.55 3.61 -8.44
N LYS A 52 -4.71 4.49 -7.96
CA LYS A 52 -3.33 4.52 -8.37
C LYS A 52 -2.50 5.09 -7.25
N TYR A 53 -1.46 4.37 -6.87
CA TYR A 53 -0.60 4.82 -5.80
C TYR A 53 0.48 5.71 -6.38
N VAL A 54 0.25 7.02 -6.34
CA VAL A 54 1.15 7.99 -6.99
C VAL A 54 2.45 8.19 -6.24
N GLY A 55 2.52 7.77 -5.01
CA GLY A 55 3.76 7.85 -4.23
C GLY A 55 4.74 6.74 -4.53
N LEU A 56 4.38 5.81 -5.42
CA LEU A 56 5.21 4.67 -5.76
C LEU A 56 6.24 5.09 -6.79
N VAL A 57 7.46 5.32 -6.34
CA VAL A 57 8.55 5.80 -7.19
C VAL A 57 9.73 4.85 -7.06
N GLU A 58 10.34 4.55 -8.18
CA GLU A 58 11.54 3.71 -8.24
C GLU A 58 12.74 4.42 -7.72
#